data_a56e180770e03d231ab322b0d699cf89
#
_entry.id   a56e180770e03d231ab322b0d699cf89
#
_cell.length_a   1.000
_cell.length_b   1.000
_cell.length_c   1.000
_cell.angle_alpha   90.00
_cell.angle_beta   90.00
_cell.angle_gamma   90.00
#
_symmetry.space_group_name_H-M   'P 1'
#
loop_
_entity.id
_entity.type
_entity.pdbx_description
1 polymer ?
#
loop_
_entity_poly.entity_id
_entity_poly.type
_entity_poly.pdbx_seq_one_letter_code
_entity_poly.pdbx_strand_id
1 'polypeptide(L)'
;MKIGLSSAAYYGQLETDEAAAHIAELPLDTCEVFLETPSEYTTDFTFRMRYNMNNFPVTSVHPLGTQFEPQLFGRAARQSDDAFAMFANVCRAAESLGAAYYIFHGPFGVRGHLSPANIPFLEERFDRMRERAARHHLRVLWESVSWCSVATPEDVRILLKRIPDVEFVLDIKQVHQAGVDPLDMLRAMRGHVRHL
;
A
#
# COMPACT_ATOMS: atom_id res chain seq x y z
N MET A 1 20.58 -1.12 -2.01
CA MET A 1 19.30 -1.86 -1.94
C MET A 1 19.17 -2.35 -0.51
N LYS A 2 18.01 -2.22 0.11
CA LYS A 2 17.71 -2.79 1.43
C LYS A 2 16.90 -4.06 1.23
N ILE A 3 17.13 -5.06 2.08
CA ILE A 3 16.37 -6.31 2.07
C ILE A 3 15.52 -6.33 3.34
N GLY A 4 14.24 -6.64 3.20
CA GLY A 4 13.29 -6.69 4.29
C GLY A 4 12.31 -7.85 4.18
N LEU A 5 11.48 -7.99 5.19
CA LEU A 5 10.37 -8.95 5.22
C LEU A 5 9.10 -8.22 5.65
N SER A 6 7.97 -8.58 5.05
CA SER A 6 6.66 -8.13 5.48
C SER A 6 6.15 -8.96 6.66
N SER A 7 5.54 -8.34 7.66
CA SER A 7 4.87 -9.07 8.75
C SER A 7 3.71 -9.95 8.23
N ALA A 8 3.19 -9.67 7.03
CA ALA A 8 2.24 -10.53 6.33
C ALA A 8 2.77 -11.95 6.06
N ALA A 9 4.09 -12.18 6.11
CA ALA A 9 4.66 -13.53 6.02
C ALA A 9 4.20 -14.44 7.17
N TYR A 10 3.77 -13.86 8.29
CA TYR A 10 3.26 -14.57 9.48
C TYR A 10 1.75 -14.44 9.66
N TYR A 11 1.04 -13.90 8.66
CA TYR A 11 -0.40 -13.70 8.70
C TYR A 11 -1.15 -14.98 9.11
N GLY A 12 -2.02 -14.86 10.11
CA GLY A 12 -2.76 -15.99 10.66
C GLY A 12 -1.94 -16.94 11.55
N GLN A 13 -0.66 -16.63 11.84
CA GLN A 13 0.21 -17.39 12.74
C GLN A 13 0.63 -16.57 13.96
N LEU A 14 0.96 -15.29 13.75
CA LEU A 14 1.36 -14.33 14.79
C LEU A 14 0.52 -13.06 14.65
N GLU A 15 0.31 -12.36 15.74
CA GLU A 15 -0.24 -11.00 15.71
C GLU A 15 0.79 -10.03 15.08
N THR A 16 0.33 -8.92 14.51
CA THR A 16 1.17 -7.97 13.76
C THR A 16 2.41 -7.50 14.53
N ASP A 17 2.27 -7.19 15.82
CA ASP A 17 3.38 -6.72 16.67
C ASP A 17 4.34 -7.84 17.06
N GLU A 18 3.87 -9.07 17.24
CA GLU A 18 4.70 -10.26 17.47
C GLU A 18 5.51 -10.58 16.21
N ALA A 19 4.87 -10.58 15.03
CA ALA A 19 5.54 -10.80 13.75
C ALA A 19 6.62 -9.75 13.48
N ALA A 20 6.32 -8.48 13.73
CA ALA A 20 7.26 -7.38 13.54
C ALA A 20 8.47 -7.48 14.50
N ALA A 21 8.23 -7.84 15.78
CA ALA A 21 9.30 -8.07 16.75
C ALA A 21 10.20 -9.25 16.33
N HIS A 22 9.60 -10.33 15.85
CA HIS A 22 10.35 -11.48 15.34
C HIS A 22 11.21 -11.11 14.12
N ILE A 23 10.69 -10.33 13.19
CA ILE A 23 11.44 -9.85 12.02
C ILE A 23 12.63 -8.99 12.43
N ALA A 24 12.49 -8.19 13.47
CA ALA A 24 13.55 -7.33 13.98
C ALA A 24 14.76 -8.11 14.54
N GLU A 25 14.59 -9.40 14.86
CA GLU A 25 15.68 -10.28 15.28
C GLU A 25 16.43 -10.95 14.12
N LEU A 26 15.88 -10.85 12.88
CA LEU A 26 16.49 -11.45 11.69
C LEU A 26 17.57 -10.52 11.11
N PRO A 27 18.57 -11.07 10.37
CA PRO A 27 19.62 -10.29 9.72
C PRO A 27 19.12 -9.55 8.48
N LEU A 28 18.16 -8.64 8.67
CA LEU A 28 17.49 -7.84 7.64
C LEU A 28 17.77 -6.36 7.86
N ASP A 29 17.59 -5.56 6.80
CA ASP A 29 17.79 -4.11 6.85
C ASP A 29 16.55 -3.35 7.30
N THR A 30 15.37 -3.92 7.09
CA THR A 30 14.09 -3.24 7.30
C THR A 30 12.93 -4.24 7.33
N CYS A 31 11.73 -3.76 7.67
CA CYS A 31 10.50 -4.53 7.48
C CYS A 31 9.40 -3.68 6.80
N GLU A 32 8.40 -4.37 6.28
CA GLU A 32 7.08 -3.85 6.02
C GLU A 32 6.15 -4.28 7.15
N VAL A 33 5.34 -3.36 7.66
CA VAL A 33 4.32 -3.67 8.66
C VAL A 33 2.97 -3.80 7.97
N PHE A 34 2.43 -5.02 8.01
CA PHE A 34 1.09 -5.32 7.52
C PHE A 34 0.09 -5.15 8.67
N LEU A 35 -0.66 -4.06 8.65
CA LEU A 35 -1.68 -3.76 9.66
C LEU A 35 -3.00 -4.47 9.33
N GLU A 36 -3.47 -5.32 10.22
CA GLU A 36 -4.58 -6.24 9.96
C GLU A 36 -5.94 -5.68 10.39
N THR A 37 -5.98 -4.88 11.45
CA THR A 37 -7.23 -4.44 12.05
C THR A 37 -7.25 -2.96 12.42
N PRO A 38 -8.45 -2.33 12.52
CA PRO A 38 -8.56 -0.93 12.92
C PRO A 38 -7.98 -0.61 14.30
N SER A 39 -7.92 -1.58 15.21
CA SER A 39 -7.29 -1.40 16.53
C SER A 39 -5.79 -1.16 16.47
N GLU A 40 -5.15 -1.60 15.38
CA GLU A 40 -3.73 -1.39 15.10
C GLU A 40 -3.44 -0.02 14.46
N TYR A 41 -4.47 0.68 13.94
CA TYR A 41 -4.32 1.99 13.29
C TYR A 41 -4.21 3.14 14.31
N THR A 42 -3.68 2.85 15.51
CA THR A 42 -3.49 3.82 16.57
C THR A 42 -2.01 4.10 16.82
N THR A 43 -1.68 5.34 17.11
CA THR A 43 -0.30 5.72 17.46
C THR A 43 0.20 5.06 18.74
N ASP A 44 -0.71 4.74 19.66
CA ASP A 44 -0.38 4.03 20.89
C ASP A 44 0.06 2.58 20.62
N PHE A 45 -0.66 1.87 19.75
CA PHE A 45 -0.29 0.52 19.32
C PHE A 45 1.08 0.52 18.60
N THR A 46 1.23 1.39 17.60
CA THR A 46 2.45 1.44 16.78
C THR A 46 3.67 1.95 17.56
N PHE A 47 3.46 2.81 18.56
CA PHE A 47 4.53 3.23 19.46
C PHE A 47 5.06 2.05 20.30
N ARG A 48 4.15 1.24 20.90
CA ARG A 48 4.53 0.04 21.63
C ARG A 48 5.22 -0.98 20.74
N MET A 49 4.68 -1.22 19.54
CA MET A 49 5.29 -2.12 18.55
C MET A 49 6.70 -1.67 18.21
N ARG A 50 6.90 -0.38 17.88
CA ARG A 50 8.22 0.18 17.58
C ARG A 50 9.21 0.01 18.73
N TYR A 51 8.76 0.18 19.97
CA TYR A 51 9.57 -0.05 21.16
C TYR A 51 9.99 -1.53 21.25
N ASN A 52 9.07 -2.47 21.06
CA ASN A 52 9.33 -3.91 21.11
C ASN A 52 10.27 -4.37 19.99
N MET A 53 10.25 -3.69 18.84
CA MET A 53 11.19 -3.92 17.72
C MET A 53 12.57 -3.27 17.95
N ASN A 54 12.86 -2.68 19.10
CA ASN A 54 14.09 -1.91 19.35
C ASN A 54 14.35 -0.81 18.31
N ASN A 55 13.30 -0.14 17.83
CA ASN A 55 13.32 0.84 16.74
C ASN A 55 13.87 0.30 15.42
N PHE A 56 13.73 -0.98 15.14
CA PHE A 56 14.10 -1.57 13.85
C PHE A 56 13.44 -0.79 12.70
N PRO A 57 14.15 -0.53 11.59
CA PRO A 57 13.64 0.30 10.51
C PRO A 57 12.38 -0.27 9.84
N VAL A 58 11.34 0.54 9.68
CA VAL A 58 10.13 0.23 8.91
C VAL A 58 10.16 1.03 7.61
N THR A 59 10.14 0.35 6.47
CA THR A 59 10.15 1.02 5.15
C THR A 59 8.74 1.38 4.72
N SER A 60 7.78 0.48 4.90
CA SER A 60 6.42 0.63 4.42
C SER A 60 5.39 0.12 5.43
N VAL A 61 4.18 0.66 5.32
CA VAL A 61 2.99 0.15 5.97
C VAL A 61 2.02 -0.30 4.88
N HIS A 62 1.49 -1.50 5.06
CA HIS A 62 0.51 -2.10 4.18
C HIS A 62 -0.72 -2.50 5.03
N PRO A 63 -1.84 -1.78 4.98
CA PRO A 63 -3.03 -2.20 5.70
C PRO A 63 -3.71 -3.37 4.99
N LEU A 64 -4.52 -4.15 5.72
CA LEU A 64 -5.47 -5.07 5.12
C LEU A 64 -6.56 -4.25 4.38
N GLY A 65 -6.21 -3.80 3.17
CA GLY A 65 -6.93 -2.78 2.40
C GLY A 65 -8.39 -3.12 2.09
N THR A 66 -8.76 -4.41 2.10
CA THR A 66 -10.14 -4.85 1.86
C THR A 66 -11.15 -4.28 2.85
N GLN A 67 -10.71 -3.82 4.01
CA GLN A 67 -11.58 -3.28 5.05
C GLN A 67 -12.16 -1.90 4.73
N PHE A 68 -11.41 -1.02 4.06
CA PHE A 68 -11.84 0.36 3.80
C PHE A 68 -11.39 0.94 2.45
N GLU A 69 -10.32 0.43 1.84
CA GLU A 69 -9.79 1.00 0.58
C GLU A 69 -10.80 1.02 -0.57
N PRO A 70 -11.66 -0.01 -0.76
CA PRO A 70 -12.69 0.06 -1.79
C PRO A 70 -13.62 1.25 -1.64
N GLN A 71 -13.91 1.65 -0.41
CA GLN A 71 -14.80 2.76 -0.08
C GLN A 71 -14.16 4.14 -0.34
N LEU A 72 -12.82 4.24 -0.37
CA LEU A 72 -12.12 5.46 -0.79
C LEU A 72 -12.56 5.88 -2.20
N PHE A 73 -12.84 4.88 -3.07
CA PHE A 73 -13.31 5.04 -4.44
C PHE A 73 -14.84 4.86 -4.58
N GLY A 74 -15.55 4.85 -3.46
CA GLY A 74 -17.01 4.83 -3.43
C GLY A 74 -17.62 6.16 -3.82
N ARG A 75 -18.81 6.13 -4.49
CA ARG A 75 -19.57 7.34 -4.86
C ARG A 75 -20.45 7.85 -3.74
N ALA A 76 -20.73 7.04 -2.71
CA ALA A 76 -21.49 7.45 -1.53
C ALA A 76 -20.60 8.30 -0.62
N ALA A 77 -20.92 9.58 -0.47
CA ALA A 77 -20.07 10.56 0.21
C ALA A 77 -19.73 10.14 1.66
N ARG A 78 -20.72 9.75 2.46
CA ARG A 78 -20.51 9.35 3.87
C ARG A 78 -19.57 8.15 3.98
N GLN A 79 -19.79 7.12 3.15
CA GLN A 79 -18.94 5.92 3.13
C GLN A 79 -17.51 6.26 2.74
N SER A 80 -17.33 7.13 1.74
CA SER A 80 -16.01 7.61 1.33
C SER A 80 -15.34 8.44 2.43
N ASP A 81 -16.09 9.30 3.13
CA ASP A 81 -15.54 10.12 4.21
C ASP A 81 -15.08 9.26 5.40
N ASP A 82 -15.85 8.23 5.78
CA ASP A 82 -15.47 7.26 6.81
C ASP A 82 -14.22 6.49 6.41
N ALA A 83 -14.13 6.05 5.14
CA ALA A 83 -12.93 5.39 4.62
C ALA A 83 -11.69 6.30 4.64
N PHE A 84 -11.84 7.58 4.29
CA PHE A 84 -10.76 8.56 4.40
C PHE A 84 -10.38 8.88 5.85
N ALA A 85 -11.28 8.74 6.80
CA ALA A 85 -10.94 8.83 8.23
C ALA A 85 -10.09 7.63 8.67
N MET A 86 -10.44 6.42 8.24
CA MET A 86 -9.62 5.22 8.48
C MET A 86 -8.25 5.32 7.81
N PHE A 87 -8.19 5.77 6.56
CA PHE A 87 -6.92 6.02 5.86
C PHE A 87 -6.03 7.00 6.64
N ALA A 88 -6.61 8.09 7.18
CA ALA A 88 -5.84 9.04 7.99
C ALA A 88 -5.33 8.43 9.30
N ASN A 89 -6.05 7.46 9.89
CA ASN A 89 -5.55 6.72 11.06
C ASN A 89 -4.33 5.87 10.68
N VAL A 90 -4.40 5.14 9.55
CA VAL A 90 -3.27 4.36 9.04
C VAL A 90 -2.07 5.26 8.73
N CYS A 91 -2.29 6.45 8.14
CA CYS A 91 -1.19 7.39 7.88
C CYS A 91 -0.50 7.85 9.18
N ARG A 92 -1.25 8.14 10.25
CA ARG A 92 -0.66 8.48 11.56
C ARG A 92 0.09 7.31 12.18
N ALA A 93 -0.45 6.09 12.06
CA ALA A 93 0.21 4.87 12.49
C ALA A 93 1.54 4.67 11.75
N ALA A 94 1.54 4.82 10.43
CA ALA A 94 2.74 4.72 9.59
C ALA A 94 3.80 5.78 9.93
N GLU A 95 3.40 7.04 10.15
CA GLU A 95 4.29 8.10 10.61
C GLU A 95 4.93 7.75 11.97
N SER A 96 4.14 7.24 12.92
CA SER A 96 4.63 6.78 14.22
C SER A 96 5.66 5.65 14.13
N LEU A 97 5.53 4.77 13.13
CA LEU A 97 6.49 3.72 12.81
C LEU A 97 7.73 4.24 12.09
N GLY A 98 7.70 5.46 11.56
CA GLY A 98 8.77 6.03 10.74
C GLY A 98 8.81 5.48 9.33
N ALA A 99 7.70 4.92 8.82
CA ALA A 99 7.56 4.43 7.47
C ALA A 99 7.64 5.58 6.44
N ALA A 100 8.19 5.27 5.27
CA ALA A 100 8.24 6.21 4.15
C ALA A 100 7.10 5.98 3.14
N TYR A 101 6.54 4.77 3.10
CA TYR A 101 5.59 4.35 2.10
C TYR A 101 4.33 3.76 2.70
N TYR A 102 3.20 4.07 2.05
CA TYR A 102 1.91 3.40 2.19
C TYR A 102 1.70 2.55 0.94
N ILE A 103 1.49 1.24 1.10
CA ILE A 103 1.23 0.33 -0.01
C ILE A 103 -0.26 0.28 -0.29
N PHE A 104 -0.64 0.46 -1.54
CA PHE A 104 -2.00 0.57 -2.01
C PHE A 104 -2.27 -0.36 -3.19
N HIS A 105 -3.21 -1.28 -3.05
CA HIS A 105 -3.56 -2.23 -4.12
C HIS A 105 -4.31 -1.60 -5.30
N GLY A 106 -4.85 -0.43 -5.14
CA GLY A 106 -5.76 0.14 -6.12
C GLY A 106 -7.22 -0.30 -5.91
N PRO A 107 -8.18 0.36 -6.58
CA PRO A 107 -9.57 -0.04 -6.54
C PRO A 107 -9.76 -1.47 -7.06
N PHE A 108 -10.59 -2.24 -6.38
CA PHE A 108 -10.93 -3.60 -6.77
C PHE A 108 -12.45 -3.85 -6.66
N GLY A 109 -12.90 -5.00 -7.17
CA GLY A 109 -14.31 -5.39 -7.11
C GLY A 109 -15.23 -4.71 -8.14
N VAL A 110 -14.75 -3.71 -8.87
CA VAL A 110 -15.49 -3.04 -9.95
C VAL A 110 -14.68 -3.10 -11.23
N ARG A 111 -15.23 -3.70 -12.27
CA ARG A 111 -14.60 -3.72 -13.60
C ARG A 111 -14.59 -2.32 -14.22
N GLY A 112 -13.54 -2.00 -14.94
CA GLY A 112 -13.45 -0.77 -15.74
C GLY A 112 -13.07 0.48 -14.95
N HIS A 113 -12.39 0.37 -13.82
CA HIS A 113 -11.82 1.53 -13.11
C HIS A 113 -10.92 2.39 -13.99
N LEU A 114 -10.15 1.77 -14.88
CA LEU A 114 -9.28 2.45 -15.84
C LEU A 114 -10.00 2.81 -17.15
N SER A 115 -11.33 2.70 -17.24
CA SER A 115 -12.08 3.18 -18.40
C SER A 115 -12.02 4.70 -18.49
N PRO A 116 -12.10 5.28 -19.71
CA PRO A 116 -12.09 6.74 -19.89
C PRO A 116 -13.14 7.49 -19.06
N ALA A 117 -14.28 6.85 -18.79
CA ALA A 117 -15.36 7.44 -17.99
C ALA A 117 -15.05 7.49 -16.49
N ASN A 118 -14.26 6.55 -15.97
CA ASN A 118 -13.97 6.43 -14.54
C ASN A 118 -12.62 7.04 -14.14
N ILE A 119 -11.68 7.15 -15.05
CA ILE A 119 -10.34 7.68 -14.79
C ILE A 119 -10.36 9.06 -14.09
N PRO A 120 -11.14 10.08 -14.50
CA PRO A 120 -11.14 11.37 -13.80
C PRO A 120 -11.53 11.26 -12.32
N PHE A 121 -12.46 10.37 -11.99
CA PHE A 121 -12.86 10.11 -10.61
C PHE A 121 -11.76 9.38 -9.84
N LEU A 122 -11.09 8.42 -10.47
CA LEU A 122 -9.96 7.71 -9.90
C LEU A 122 -8.79 8.66 -9.60
N GLU A 123 -8.45 9.55 -10.53
CA GLU A 123 -7.43 10.59 -10.36
C GLU A 123 -7.74 11.47 -9.14
N GLU A 124 -8.94 12.04 -9.06
CA GLU A 124 -9.37 12.88 -7.94
C GLU A 124 -9.21 12.16 -6.59
N ARG A 125 -9.62 10.89 -6.52
CA ARG A 125 -9.53 10.10 -5.29
C ARG A 125 -8.11 9.76 -4.89
N PHE A 126 -7.29 9.39 -5.88
CA PHE A 126 -5.88 9.08 -5.64
C PHE A 126 -5.08 10.34 -5.24
N ASP A 127 -5.35 11.49 -5.85
CA ASP A 127 -4.76 12.77 -5.44
C ASP A 127 -5.12 13.12 -4.01
N ARG A 128 -6.39 12.96 -3.62
CA ARG A 128 -6.84 13.16 -2.24
C ARG A 128 -6.12 12.22 -1.25
N MET A 129 -5.82 10.97 -1.65
CA MET A 129 -5.01 10.05 -0.85
C MET A 129 -3.57 10.56 -0.71
N ARG A 130 -2.92 10.91 -1.83
CA ARG A 130 -1.54 11.42 -1.84
C ARG A 130 -1.37 12.68 -0.99
N GLU A 131 -2.28 13.63 -1.11
CA GLU A 131 -2.28 14.84 -0.30
C GLU A 131 -2.39 14.55 1.20
N ARG A 132 -3.23 13.61 1.59
CA ARG A 132 -3.36 13.21 3.00
C ARG A 132 -2.13 12.47 3.50
N ALA A 133 -1.61 11.51 2.73
CA ALA A 133 -0.40 10.78 3.07
C ALA A 133 0.83 11.72 3.21
N ALA A 134 0.95 12.70 2.31
CA ALA A 134 2.04 13.68 2.34
C ALA A 134 2.08 14.52 3.63
N ARG A 135 0.94 14.77 4.28
CA ARG A 135 0.88 15.46 5.59
C ARG A 135 1.54 14.66 6.72
N HIS A 136 1.74 13.37 6.50
CA HIS A 136 2.39 12.42 7.40
C HIS A 136 3.75 11.94 6.83
N HIS A 137 4.33 12.70 5.87
CA HIS A 137 5.60 12.37 5.21
C HIS A 137 5.60 11.04 4.46
N LEU A 138 4.43 10.51 4.10
CA LEU A 138 4.26 9.25 3.39
C LEU A 138 4.07 9.48 1.89
N ARG A 139 4.59 8.56 1.10
CA ARG A 139 4.29 8.42 -0.31
C ARG A 139 3.41 7.19 -0.52
N VAL A 140 2.36 7.32 -1.32
CA VAL A 140 1.50 6.20 -1.67
C VAL A 140 2.10 5.50 -2.88
N LEU A 141 2.42 4.21 -2.72
CA LEU A 141 2.89 3.36 -3.81
C LEU A 141 1.76 2.46 -4.29
N TRP A 142 1.54 2.45 -5.60
CA TRP A 142 0.51 1.59 -6.20
C TRP A 142 1.10 0.21 -6.49
N GLU A 143 0.53 -0.81 -5.89
CA GLU A 143 0.97 -2.19 -6.10
C GLU A 143 0.29 -2.81 -7.32
N SER A 144 1.06 -3.58 -8.10
CA SER A 144 0.53 -4.42 -9.17
C SER A 144 -0.09 -5.68 -8.60
N VAL A 145 -1.42 -5.78 -8.62
CA VAL A 145 -2.15 -6.89 -8.01
C VAL A 145 -3.10 -7.51 -9.03
N SER A 146 -3.03 -8.84 -9.18
CA SER A 146 -3.72 -9.62 -10.23
C SER A 146 -5.25 -9.46 -10.27
N TRP A 147 -5.88 -9.12 -9.14
CA TRP A 147 -7.33 -8.94 -9.00
C TRP A 147 -7.76 -7.48 -8.81
N CYS A 148 -6.82 -6.53 -8.93
CA CYS A 148 -7.06 -5.09 -8.83
C CYS A 148 -7.02 -4.38 -10.20
N SER A 149 -7.08 -3.04 -10.17
CA SER A 149 -7.15 -2.21 -11.38
C SER A 149 -5.87 -2.20 -12.20
N VAL A 150 -4.70 -2.43 -11.57
CA VAL A 150 -3.39 -2.43 -12.22
C VAL A 150 -2.81 -3.84 -12.12
N ALA A 151 -3.10 -4.66 -13.12
CA ALA A 151 -2.67 -6.06 -13.18
C ALA A 151 -1.76 -6.34 -14.39
N THR A 152 -1.76 -5.48 -15.40
CA THR A 152 -1.05 -5.68 -16.67
C THR A 152 -0.18 -4.48 -17.04
N PRO A 153 0.83 -4.66 -17.92
CA PRO A 153 1.63 -3.55 -18.47
C PRO A 153 0.80 -2.47 -19.16
N GLU A 154 -0.35 -2.84 -19.74
CA GLU A 154 -1.25 -1.87 -20.37
C GLU A 154 -1.96 -1.00 -19.34
N ASP A 155 -2.40 -1.58 -18.22
CA ASP A 155 -2.98 -0.83 -17.11
C ASP A 155 -2.00 0.21 -16.56
N VAL A 156 -0.73 -0.17 -16.42
CA VAL A 156 0.37 0.74 -16.03
C VAL A 156 0.49 1.90 -17.01
N ARG A 157 0.50 1.63 -18.33
CA ARG A 157 0.61 2.69 -19.36
C ARG A 157 -0.60 3.63 -19.33
N ILE A 158 -1.80 3.09 -19.14
CA ILE A 158 -3.03 3.89 -19.00
C ILE A 158 -2.92 4.81 -17.77
N LEU A 159 -2.49 4.26 -16.63
CA LEU A 159 -2.35 5.03 -15.40
C LEU A 159 -1.29 6.12 -15.51
N LEU A 160 -0.09 5.79 -16.02
CA LEU A 160 1.01 6.75 -16.22
C LEU A 160 0.67 7.87 -17.20
N LYS A 161 -0.16 7.61 -18.19
CA LYS A 161 -0.65 8.65 -19.10
C LYS A 161 -1.48 9.70 -18.39
N ARG A 162 -2.14 9.35 -17.31
CA ARG A 162 -3.05 10.20 -16.56
C ARG A 162 -2.43 10.74 -15.27
N ILE A 163 -1.63 9.92 -14.59
CA ILE A 163 -0.92 10.27 -13.35
C ILE A 163 0.57 10.01 -13.62
N PRO A 164 1.27 10.93 -14.29
CA PRO A 164 2.66 10.70 -14.74
C PRO A 164 3.67 10.52 -13.61
N ASP A 165 3.34 10.92 -12.41
CA ASP A 165 4.16 10.86 -11.21
C ASP A 165 3.76 9.74 -10.23
N VAL A 166 2.87 8.83 -10.65
CA VAL A 166 2.53 7.66 -9.85
C VAL A 166 3.76 6.78 -9.64
N GLU A 167 3.88 6.23 -8.43
CA GLU A 167 4.97 5.34 -8.05
C GLU A 167 4.43 3.97 -7.68
N PHE A 168 5.23 2.93 -7.94
CA PHE A 168 4.79 1.55 -7.89
C PHE A 168 5.57 0.69 -6.92
N VAL A 169 4.86 -0.31 -6.39
CA VAL A 169 5.41 -1.58 -5.93
C VAL A 169 5.28 -2.60 -7.07
N LEU A 170 6.34 -3.32 -7.36
CA LEU A 170 6.30 -4.47 -8.27
C LEU A 170 6.24 -5.75 -7.45
N ASP A 171 5.06 -6.32 -7.25
CA ASP A 171 4.89 -7.66 -6.67
C ASP A 171 5.03 -8.72 -7.75
N ILE A 172 6.15 -9.42 -7.75
CA ILE A 172 6.49 -10.46 -8.74
C ILE A 172 5.49 -11.63 -8.69
N LYS A 173 5.04 -12.02 -7.49
CA LYS A 173 4.06 -13.08 -7.31
C LYS A 173 2.72 -12.69 -7.95
N GLN A 174 2.23 -11.49 -7.67
CA GLN A 174 0.97 -10.99 -8.21
C GLN A 174 1.01 -10.83 -9.73
N VAL A 175 2.12 -10.33 -10.26
CA VAL A 175 2.35 -10.22 -11.71
C VAL A 175 2.30 -11.60 -12.38
N HIS A 176 2.96 -12.59 -11.77
CA HIS A 176 2.93 -13.97 -12.27
C HIS A 176 1.50 -14.57 -12.21
N GLN A 177 0.76 -14.31 -11.15
CA GLN A 177 -0.64 -14.72 -11.01
C GLN A 177 -1.56 -14.07 -12.07
N ALA A 178 -1.23 -12.86 -12.51
CA ALA A 178 -1.91 -12.19 -13.63
C ALA A 178 -1.56 -12.79 -15.01
N GLY A 179 -0.66 -13.76 -15.09
CA GLY A 179 -0.18 -14.36 -16.33
C GLY A 179 0.77 -13.45 -17.13
N VAL A 180 1.41 -12.50 -16.47
CA VAL A 180 2.30 -11.49 -17.06
C VAL A 180 3.75 -11.85 -16.76
N ASP A 181 4.67 -11.59 -17.69
CA ASP A 181 6.10 -11.65 -17.45
C ASP A 181 6.51 -10.48 -16.53
N PRO A 182 7.15 -10.74 -15.36
CA PRO A 182 7.62 -9.68 -14.46
C PRO A 182 8.57 -8.66 -15.12
N LEU A 183 9.36 -9.07 -16.12
CA LEU A 183 10.22 -8.14 -16.85
C LEU A 183 9.43 -7.20 -17.75
N ASP A 184 8.31 -7.64 -18.32
CA ASP A 184 7.44 -6.77 -19.11
C ASP A 184 6.71 -5.76 -18.21
N MET A 185 6.27 -6.20 -17.02
CA MET A 185 5.71 -5.30 -16.00
C MET A 185 6.76 -4.28 -15.55
N LEU A 186 7.97 -4.72 -15.21
CA LEU A 186 9.08 -3.83 -14.83
C LEU A 186 9.40 -2.80 -15.92
N ARG A 187 9.40 -3.23 -17.20
CA ARG A 187 9.60 -2.31 -18.34
C ARG A 187 8.52 -1.24 -18.42
N ALA A 188 7.25 -1.62 -18.19
CA ALA A 188 6.15 -0.67 -18.18
C ALA A 188 6.25 0.33 -17.00
N MET A 189 6.70 -0.13 -15.83
CA MET A 189 6.89 0.68 -14.61
C MET A 189 8.24 1.40 -14.56
N ARG A 190 9.08 1.33 -15.61
CA ARG A 190 10.45 1.83 -15.60
C ARG A 190 10.53 3.27 -15.12
N GLY A 191 11.39 3.52 -14.13
CA GLY A 191 11.59 4.84 -13.52
C GLY A 191 10.61 5.16 -12.37
N HIS A 192 9.56 4.38 -12.19
CA HIS A 192 8.49 4.60 -11.22
C HIS A 192 8.46 3.57 -10.08
N VAL A 193 9.19 2.45 -10.19
CA VAL A 193 9.29 1.45 -9.11
C VAL A 193 10.12 2.01 -7.96
N ARG A 194 9.58 1.88 -6.73
CA ARG A 194 10.24 2.28 -5.48
C ARG A 194 10.40 1.13 -4.51
N HIS A 195 9.60 0.10 -4.67
CA HIS A 195 9.57 -1.07 -3.79
C HIS A 195 9.33 -2.34 -4.61
N LEU A 196 9.87 -3.49 -4.11
CA LEU A 196 9.72 -4.81 -4.70
C LEU A 196 9.23 -5.77 -3.63
#